data_2f251e7d9de1b15d4a6651d271d6d038
#
_entry.id   2f251e7d9de1b15d4a6651d271d6d038
#
_cell.length_a   1.000
_cell.length_b   1.000
_cell.length_c   1.000
_cell.angle_alpha   90.00
_cell.angle_beta   90.00
_cell.angle_gamma   90.00
#
_symmetry.space_group_name_H-M   'P 1'
#
loop_
_entity.id
_entity.type
_entity.pdbx_description
1 polymer ?
#
loop_
_entity_poly.entity_id
_entity_poly.type
_entity_poly.pdbx_seq_one_letter_code
_entity_poly.pdbx_strand_id
1 'polypeptide(L)'
;MSDQIIFHHIRNATSKLTYTGLNILVDPFFAPKESGPGFELGPTLEIKKTRIPLIDLPLSIEDIIKDIDAVIVTHLHMDHWDDCAAKSIPKYIPIFV
;
A
#
# COMPACT_ATOMS: atom_id res chain seq x y z
N MET A 1 4.17 29.13 -7.07
CA MET A 1 3.60 27.97 -6.39
C MET A 1 3.23 26.91 -7.42
N SER A 2 3.59 25.69 -7.17
CA SER A 2 3.33 24.62 -8.12
C SER A 2 2.01 23.93 -7.81
N ASP A 3 1.14 23.77 -8.83
CA ASP A 3 -0.06 22.95 -8.74
C ASP A 3 0.20 21.52 -9.18
N GLN A 4 1.47 21.15 -9.27
CA GLN A 4 1.88 19.86 -9.76
C GLN A 4 1.46 18.74 -8.80
N ILE A 5 0.90 17.66 -9.36
CA ILE A 5 0.60 16.45 -8.65
C ILE A 5 1.68 15.44 -8.98
N ILE A 6 2.29 14.85 -7.96
CA ILE A 6 3.27 13.79 -8.12
C ILE A 6 2.64 12.49 -7.64
N PHE A 7 2.56 11.52 -8.53
CA PHE A 7 2.01 10.20 -8.24
C PHE A 7 3.12 9.17 -8.33
N HIS A 8 3.32 8.42 -7.25
CA HIS A 8 4.32 7.37 -7.19
C HIS A 8 3.63 6.03 -6.86
N HIS A 9 3.51 5.17 -7.85
CA HIS A 9 3.00 3.81 -7.66
C HIS A 9 4.08 2.96 -6.99
N ILE A 10 3.76 2.35 -5.86
CA ILE A 10 4.72 1.57 -5.08
C ILE A 10 4.58 0.08 -5.35
N ARG A 11 3.42 -0.49 -5.08
CA ARG A 11 3.17 -1.91 -5.32
C ARG A 11 1.67 -2.20 -5.17
N ASN A 12 1.11 -3.04 -6.02
CA ASN A 12 -0.33 -3.35 -6.04
C ASN A 12 -1.14 -2.04 -6.11
N ALA A 13 -2.04 -1.79 -5.19
CA ALA A 13 -2.79 -0.54 -5.13
C ALA A 13 -2.09 0.54 -4.29
N THR A 14 -0.97 0.20 -3.65
CA THR A 14 -0.23 1.12 -2.79
C THR A 14 0.46 2.19 -3.60
N SER A 15 0.13 3.44 -3.31
CA SER A 15 0.64 4.60 -4.04
C SER A 15 0.86 5.76 -3.09
N LYS A 16 1.73 6.68 -3.48
CA LYS A 16 1.96 7.91 -2.73
C LYS A 16 1.67 9.09 -3.63
N LEU A 17 0.82 9.98 -3.15
CA LEU A 17 0.38 11.16 -3.89
C LEU A 17 0.88 12.41 -3.18
N THR A 18 1.57 13.28 -3.92
CA THR A 18 2.02 14.57 -3.39
C THR A 18 1.31 15.67 -4.15
N TYR A 19 0.65 16.57 -3.43
CA TYR A 19 -0.06 17.69 -4.01
C TYR A 19 0.03 18.89 -3.07
N THR A 20 0.51 20.01 -3.58
CA THR A 20 0.65 21.26 -2.84
C THR A 20 1.33 21.10 -1.46
N GLY A 21 2.35 20.26 -1.40
CA GLY A 21 3.08 20.02 -0.16
C GLY A 21 2.48 18.96 0.76
N LEU A 22 1.30 18.40 0.41
CA LEU A 22 0.70 17.31 1.16
C LEU A 22 1.13 15.96 0.57
N ASN A 23 1.54 15.06 1.45
CA ASN A 23 1.90 13.69 1.07
C ASN A 23 0.84 12.73 1.57
N ILE A 24 0.15 12.06 0.66
CA ILE A 24 -0.95 11.16 0.96
C ILE A 24 -0.56 9.74 0.55
N LEU A 25 -0.66 8.81 1.48
CA LEU A 25 -0.43 7.39 1.20
C LEU A 25 -1.77 6.72 0.91
N VAL A 26 -1.87 6.03 -0.22
CA VAL A 26 -3.12 5.40 -0.67
C VAL A 26 -2.95 3.89 -0.60
N ASP A 27 -3.93 3.23 0.01
CA ASP A 27 -4.05 1.77 0.08
C ASP A 27 -2.74 1.08 0.50
N PRO A 28 -2.23 1.36 1.72
CA PRO A 28 -0.96 0.79 2.15
C PRO A 28 -1.07 -0.71 2.43
N PHE A 29 -0.45 -1.49 1.57
CA PHE A 29 -0.32 -2.94 1.67
C PHE A 29 1.17 -3.23 1.82
N PHE A 30 1.60 -3.52 3.05
CA PHE A 30 3.03 -3.58 3.41
C PHE A 30 3.54 -5.00 3.68
N ALA A 31 2.71 -6.01 3.51
CA ALA A 31 3.09 -7.38 3.77
C ALA A 31 4.30 -7.81 2.94
N PRO A 32 5.18 -8.67 3.50
CA PRO A 32 6.28 -9.23 2.72
C PRO A 32 5.78 -10.08 1.56
N LYS A 33 6.65 -10.28 0.57
CA LYS A 33 6.36 -11.09 -0.59
C LYS A 33 5.77 -12.45 -0.18
N GLU A 34 4.68 -12.83 -0.83
CA GLU A 34 4.03 -14.13 -0.67
C GLU A 34 3.57 -14.46 0.76
N SER A 35 3.45 -13.45 1.64
CA SER A 35 3.07 -13.67 3.04
C SER A 35 1.57 -13.76 3.25
N GLY A 36 0.77 -13.29 2.30
CA GLY A 36 -0.69 -13.36 2.41
C GLY A 36 -1.23 -14.73 2.03
N PRO A 37 -2.54 -14.94 2.22
CA PRO A 37 -3.17 -16.19 1.81
C PRO A 37 -3.12 -16.38 0.30
N GLY A 38 -3.17 -17.63 -0.13
CA GLY A 38 -3.24 -17.94 -1.54
C GLY A 38 -4.59 -17.55 -2.13
N PHE A 39 -4.57 -17.09 -3.38
CA PHE A 39 -5.78 -16.73 -4.12
C PHE A 39 -5.92 -17.58 -5.35
N GLU A 40 -7.16 -17.82 -5.74
CA GLU A 40 -7.46 -18.44 -7.01
C GLU A 40 -7.55 -17.33 -8.06
N LEU A 41 -6.49 -17.18 -8.85
CA LEU A 41 -6.40 -16.11 -9.86
C LEU A 41 -6.84 -16.58 -11.24
N GLY A 42 -7.18 -17.86 -11.40
CA GLY A 42 -7.59 -18.41 -12.68
C GLY A 42 -7.95 -19.88 -12.58
N PRO A 43 -8.17 -20.54 -13.73
CA PRO A 43 -8.65 -21.92 -13.73
C PRO A 43 -7.60 -22.99 -13.51
N THR A 44 -6.30 -22.63 -13.49
CA THR A 44 -5.22 -23.61 -13.32
C THR A 44 -4.84 -23.79 -11.86
N LEU A 45 -4.35 -24.98 -11.52
CA LEU A 45 -3.95 -25.30 -10.14
C LEU A 45 -2.75 -24.49 -9.68
N GLU A 46 -1.84 -24.19 -10.58
CA GLU A 46 -0.68 -23.39 -10.24
C GLU A 46 -1.07 -21.99 -9.78
N ILE A 47 -2.07 -21.40 -10.44
CA ILE A 47 -2.54 -20.06 -10.09
C ILE A 47 -3.27 -20.10 -8.75
N LYS A 48 -3.97 -21.18 -8.42
CA LYS A 48 -4.66 -21.32 -7.13
C LYS A 48 -3.71 -21.25 -5.93
N LYS A 49 -2.44 -21.57 -6.13
CA LYS A 49 -1.44 -21.54 -5.07
C LYS A 49 -0.69 -20.23 -4.99
N THR A 50 -1.00 -19.28 -5.86
CA THR A 50 -0.32 -17.98 -5.88
C THR A 50 -0.69 -17.19 -4.63
N ARG A 51 0.32 -16.71 -3.93
CA ARG A 51 0.14 -15.87 -2.75
C ARG A 51 0.54 -14.44 -3.06
N ILE A 52 -0.17 -13.50 -2.47
CA ILE A 52 0.16 -12.08 -2.62
C ILE A 52 0.88 -11.56 -1.38
N PRO A 53 1.65 -10.49 -1.53
CA PRO A 53 2.03 -9.85 -2.79
C PRO A 53 3.03 -10.71 -3.58
N LEU A 54 3.08 -10.48 -4.89
CA LEU A 54 3.96 -11.26 -5.77
C LEU A 54 5.43 -10.84 -5.67
N ILE A 55 5.68 -9.61 -5.24
CA ILE A 55 7.03 -9.05 -5.11
C ILE A 55 7.16 -8.35 -3.76
N ASP A 56 8.38 -8.14 -3.32
CA ASP A 56 8.64 -7.31 -2.14
C ASP A 56 8.41 -5.83 -2.45
N LEU A 57 8.27 -5.03 -1.38
CA LEU A 57 8.20 -3.59 -1.54
C LEU A 57 9.50 -3.08 -2.15
N PRO A 58 9.42 -2.16 -3.14
CA PRO A 58 10.62 -1.59 -3.75
C PRO A 58 11.34 -0.59 -2.84
N LEU A 59 10.68 -0.13 -1.78
CA LEU A 59 11.20 0.80 -0.79
C LEU A 59 10.97 0.23 0.60
N SER A 60 11.77 0.66 1.58
CA SER A 60 11.50 0.29 2.97
C SER A 60 10.20 0.94 3.44
N ILE A 61 9.55 0.31 4.41
CA ILE A 61 8.34 0.88 5.01
C ILE A 61 8.66 2.26 5.60
N GLU A 62 9.81 2.41 6.21
CA GLU A 62 10.25 3.70 6.79
C GLU A 62 10.30 4.79 5.74
N ASP A 63 10.84 4.49 4.55
CA ASP A 63 10.90 5.47 3.45
C ASP A 63 9.51 5.77 2.89
N ILE A 64 8.63 4.78 2.84
CA ILE A 64 7.28 4.98 2.33
C ILE A 64 6.47 5.89 3.24
N ILE A 65 6.54 5.69 4.55
CA ILE A 65 5.75 6.47 5.52
C ILE A 65 6.40 7.79 5.91
N LYS A 66 7.62 8.03 5.47
CA LYS A 66 8.31 9.28 5.78
C LYS A 66 7.53 10.47 5.21
N ASP A 67 7.30 11.47 6.06
CA ASP A 67 6.66 12.73 5.68
C ASP A 67 5.22 12.59 5.16
N ILE A 68 4.53 11.49 5.44
CA ILE A 68 3.12 11.40 5.05
C ILE A 68 2.26 12.22 6.01
N ASP A 69 1.23 12.86 5.43
CA ASP A 69 0.31 13.71 6.18
C ASP A 69 -1.03 13.03 6.42
N ALA A 70 -1.40 12.10 5.57
CA ALA A 70 -2.66 11.39 5.66
C ALA A 70 -2.60 10.06 4.93
N VAL A 71 -3.53 9.17 5.24
CA VAL A 71 -3.70 7.88 4.57
C VAL A 71 -5.13 7.79 4.05
N ILE A 72 -5.30 7.33 2.83
CA ILE A 72 -6.60 7.02 2.24
C ILE A 72 -6.65 5.53 1.95
N VAL A 73 -7.69 4.85 2.43
CA VAL A 73 -7.94 3.44 2.14
C VAL A 73 -9.24 3.36 1.34
N THR A 74 -9.14 2.93 0.09
CA THR A 74 -10.30 2.92 -0.80
C THR A 74 -11.28 1.80 -0.43
N HIS A 75 -10.77 0.68 0.08
CA HIS A 75 -11.61 -0.38 0.66
C HIS A 75 -10.72 -1.30 1.52
N LEU A 76 -11.34 -2.09 2.38
CA LEU A 76 -10.63 -2.84 3.43
C LEU A 76 -10.23 -4.26 3.01
N HIS A 77 -10.10 -4.54 1.73
CA HIS A 77 -9.52 -5.81 1.29
C HIS A 77 -8.03 -5.86 1.66
N MET A 78 -7.52 -7.07 1.88
CA MET A 78 -6.17 -7.27 2.39
C MET A 78 -5.06 -6.77 1.48
N ASP A 79 -5.34 -6.59 0.18
CA ASP A 79 -4.37 -6.04 -0.77
C ASP A 79 -4.39 -4.52 -0.83
N HIS A 80 -5.26 -3.87 -0.05
CA HIS A 80 -5.35 -2.41 0.08
C HIS A 80 -5.03 -1.91 1.48
N TRP A 81 -5.11 -2.77 2.48
CA TRP A 81 -4.83 -2.44 3.88
C TRP A 81 -4.49 -3.73 4.61
N ASP A 82 -3.37 -3.78 5.30
CA ASP A 82 -2.97 -4.98 6.04
C ASP A 82 -2.46 -4.66 7.45
N ASP A 83 -2.19 -5.71 8.21
CA ASP A 83 -1.71 -5.58 9.59
C ASP A 83 -0.34 -4.92 9.66
N CYS A 84 0.52 -5.14 8.68
CA CYS A 84 1.83 -4.49 8.62
C CYS A 84 1.67 -2.98 8.51
N ALA A 85 0.73 -2.51 7.66
CA ALA A 85 0.43 -1.09 7.53
C ALA A 85 -0.14 -0.56 8.84
N ALA A 86 -1.08 -1.28 9.45
CA ALA A 86 -1.70 -0.85 10.69
C ALA A 86 -0.68 -0.67 11.82
N LYS A 87 0.33 -1.52 11.86
CA LYS A 87 1.38 -1.46 12.90
C LYS A 87 2.45 -0.42 12.59
N SER A 88 2.72 -0.16 11.31
CA SER A 88 3.84 0.69 10.89
C SER A 88 3.48 2.17 10.83
N ILE A 89 2.24 2.49 10.47
CA ILE A 89 1.82 3.88 10.32
C ILE A 89 1.61 4.50 11.69
N PRO A 90 2.24 5.67 11.97
CA PRO A 90 2.05 6.35 13.25
C PRO A 90 0.59 6.66 13.52
N LYS A 91 0.16 6.47 14.76
CA LYS A 91 -1.25 6.60 15.12
C LYS A 91 -1.79 8.02 15.06
N TYR A 92 -0.92 9.02 15.02
CA TYR A 92 -1.35 10.41 14.89
C TYR A 92 -1.66 10.80 13.44
N ILE A 93 -1.33 9.95 12.48
CA ILE A 93 -1.63 10.20 11.07
C ILE A 93 -3.11 9.89 10.81
N PRO A 94 -3.89 10.85 10.28
CA PRO A 94 -5.31 10.59 9.99
C PRO A 94 -5.47 9.59 8.85
N ILE A 95 -6.43 8.69 9.01
CA ILE A 95 -6.75 7.65 8.04
C ILE A 95 -8.20 7.84 7.61
N PHE A 96 -8.40 8.00 6.30
CA PHE A 96 -9.73 8.15 5.70
C PHE A 96 -10.08 6.87 4.95
N VAL A 97 -11.23 6.32 5.29
CA VAL A 97 -11.69 5.06 4.71
C VAL A 97 -12.96 5.30 3.90
#